data_f33786d29b7d769b2286f7ff07d188bf
#
_entry.id   f33786d29b7d769b2286f7ff07d188bf
#
_cell.length_a   1.000
_cell.length_b   1.000
_cell.length_c   1.000
_cell.angle_alpha   90.00
_cell.angle_beta   90.00
_cell.angle_gamma   90.00
#
_symmetry.space_group_name_H-M   'P 1'
#
loop_
_entity.id
_entity.type
_entity.pdbx_description
1 polymer ?
#
loop_
_entity_poly.entity_id
_entity_poly.type
_entity_poly.pdbx_seq_one_letter_code
_entity_poly.pdbx_strand_id
1 'polypeptide(L)'
;MSDVATLEVRNLHKHFGSHEVLKGINLTAHKGDVISIIGSSGSGKSTFLRCINLLETPSSGDVLVHGELIRMKSSKLGERFPESRQQVERIRSRLAMVFQSFNLWSHMTVLQNVIEVPIQVLKIPRAEAIEKAEMLLHRVGLYERRDYYPGHLSGGQQQRAAIARALAVDPEVMLFDEPTSALDPELVGEVLQVMRNLAEEGRTMLVVTHEMSFARDVSNRVMFLHQGMVEEEGDPKELFANPKSERFKQFISSIY
;
A
#
# COMPACT_ATOMS: atom_id res chain seq x y z
N MET A 1 -18.74 -9.36 -19.58
CA MET A 1 -17.44 -8.67 -19.67
C MET A 1 -16.58 -9.31 -18.62
N SER A 2 -15.43 -9.91 -18.97
CA SER A 2 -14.49 -10.45 -17.97
C SER A 2 -14.03 -9.29 -17.09
N ASP A 3 -14.25 -9.41 -15.79
CA ASP A 3 -13.85 -8.43 -14.79
C ASP A 3 -12.32 -8.41 -14.74
N VAL A 4 -11.71 -7.41 -15.39
CA VAL A 4 -10.24 -7.30 -15.47
C VAL A 4 -9.73 -6.95 -14.08
N ALA A 5 -8.81 -7.78 -13.56
CA ALA A 5 -8.18 -7.51 -12.27
C ALA A 5 -7.50 -6.13 -12.25
N THR A 6 -7.73 -5.35 -11.20
CA THR A 6 -7.10 -4.05 -11.01
C THR A 6 -5.60 -4.21 -10.73
N LEU A 7 -5.26 -5.26 -9.97
CA LEU A 7 -3.88 -5.66 -9.71
C LEU A 7 -3.77 -7.18 -9.77
N GLU A 8 -2.75 -7.68 -10.48
CA GLU A 8 -2.42 -9.10 -10.51
C GLU A 8 -0.92 -9.30 -10.31
N VAL A 9 -0.58 -10.20 -9.41
CA VAL A 9 0.80 -10.60 -9.13
C VAL A 9 0.90 -12.11 -9.37
N ARG A 10 1.85 -12.51 -10.21
CA ARG A 10 2.03 -13.91 -10.61
C ARG A 10 3.41 -14.40 -10.22
N ASN A 11 3.45 -15.43 -9.38
CA ASN A 11 4.66 -16.15 -8.99
C ASN A 11 5.85 -15.24 -8.65
N LEU A 12 5.62 -14.26 -7.75
CA LEU A 12 6.57 -13.21 -7.43
C LEU A 12 7.66 -13.72 -6.49
N HIS A 13 8.91 -13.64 -6.92
CA HIS A 13 10.09 -13.98 -6.11
C HIS A 13 10.97 -12.76 -5.89
N LYS A 14 11.62 -12.70 -4.73
CA LYS A 14 12.64 -11.70 -4.41
C LYS A 14 13.76 -12.30 -3.61
N HIS A 15 14.98 -12.09 -4.09
CA HIS A 15 16.23 -12.44 -3.43
C HIS A 15 17.00 -11.16 -3.04
N PHE A 16 17.65 -11.19 -1.89
CA PHE A 16 18.71 -10.27 -1.51
C PHE A 16 19.99 -11.09 -1.28
N GLY A 17 20.91 -11.03 -2.24
CA GLY A 17 22.05 -11.95 -2.27
C GLY A 17 21.57 -13.41 -2.38
N SER A 18 22.01 -14.25 -1.44
CA SER A 18 21.60 -15.66 -1.37
C SER A 18 20.30 -15.89 -0.59
N HIS A 19 19.73 -14.85 0.04
CA HIS A 19 18.53 -15.00 0.86
C HIS A 19 17.27 -14.74 0.04
N GLU A 20 16.42 -15.76 -0.09
CA GLU A 20 15.12 -15.64 -0.74
C GLU A 20 14.05 -15.16 0.25
N VAL A 21 13.55 -13.94 0.04
CA VAL A 21 12.56 -13.28 0.90
C VAL A 21 11.15 -13.52 0.44
N LEU A 22 10.90 -13.57 -0.88
CA LEU A 22 9.59 -13.92 -1.46
C LEU A 22 9.74 -15.15 -2.33
N LYS A 23 8.84 -16.12 -2.15
CA LYS A 23 8.93 -17.46 -2.70
C LYS A 23 7.69 -17.83 -3.51
N GLY A 24 7.45 -17.10 -4.60
CA GLY A 24 6.35 -17.40 -5.53
C GLY A 24 4.99 -16.91 -5.06
N ILE A 25 4.90 -15.68 -4.58
CA ILE A 25 3.63 -15.09 -4.12
C ILE A 25 2.73 -14.77 -5.32
N ASN A 26 1.46 -15.16 -5.21
CA ASN A 26 0.39 -14.82 -6.14
C ASN A 26 -0.65 -13.96 -5.43
N LEU A 27 -1.22 -12.98 -6.14
CA LEU A 27 -2.31 -12.13 -5.65
C LEU A 27 -3.12 -11.61 -6.84
N THR A 28 -4.44 -11.61 -6.70
CA THR A 28 -5.34 -10.94 -7.64
C THR A 28 -6.25 -10.03 -6.83
N ALA A 29 -6.33 -8.76 -7.19
CA ALA A 29 -7.26 -7.80 -6.58
C ALA A 29 -8.15 -7.19 -7.66
N HIS A 30 -9.44 -7.15 -7.39
CA HIS A 30 -10.45 -6.50 -8.21
C HIS A 30 -10.78 -5.10 -7.65
N LYS A 31 -11.52 -4.32 -8.42
CA LYS A 31 -11.94 -2.98 -7.98
C LYS A 31 -12.75 -3.07 -6.70
N GLY A 32 -12.36 -2.27 -5.70
CA GLY A 32 -13.00 -2.23 -4.38
C GLY A 32 -12.52 -3.29 -3.40
N ASP A 33 -11.58 -4.16 -3.78
CA ASP A 33 -10.99 -5.13 -2.86
C ASP A 33 -10.13 -4.42 -1.79
N VAL A 34 -10.33 -4.82 -0.54
CA VAL A 34 -9.49 -4.48 0.59
C VAL A 34 -8.81 -5.74 1.09
N ILE A 35 -7.53 -5.90 0.79
CA ILE A 35 -6.76 -7.09 1.12
C ILE A 35 -5.77 -6.74 2.23
N SER A 36 -5.96 -7.31 3.42
CA SER A 36 -4.97 -7.20 4.49
C SER A 36 -3.92 -8.29 4.39
N ILE A 37 -2.66 -7.89 4.48
CA ILE A 37 -1.49 -8.76 4.48
C ILE A 37 -0.92 -8.75 5.89
N ILE A 38 -1.02 -9.87 6.59
CA ILE A 38 -0.58 -10.04 7.97
C ILE A 38 0.52 -11.09 8.07
N GLY A 39 1.25 -11.11 9.19
CA GLY A 39 2.33 -12.06 9.42
C GLY A 39 3.40 -11.50 10.33
N SER A 40 4.28 -12.36 10.84
CA SER A 40 5.39 -11.96 11.73
C SER A 40 6.38 -11.03 11.05
N SER A 41 7.18 -10.31 11.85
CA SER A 41 8.29 -9.51 11.33
C SER A 41 9.22 -10.40 10.49
N GLY A 42 9.72 -9.84 9.38
CA GLY A 42 10.60 -10.56 8.45
C GLY A 42 9.90 -11.58 7.53
N SER A 43 8.56 -11.71 7.54
CA SER A 43 7.84 -12.63 6.63
C SER A 43 7.78 -12.19 5.17
N GLY A 44 8.25 -10.97 4.83
CA GLY A 44 8.33 -10.45 3.46
C GLY A 44 7.24 -9.45 3.08
N LYS A 45 6.31 -9.08 3.97
CA LYS A 45 5.15 -8.21 3.70
C LYS A 45 5.50 -6.88 3.01
N SER A 46 6.38 -6.08 3.64
CA SER A 46 6.81 -4.78 3.07
C SER A 46 7.60 -4.95 1.77
N THR A 47 8.43 -6.01 1.68
CA THR A 47 9.15 -6.35 0.45
C THR A 47 8.17 -6.67 -0.68
N PHE A 48 7.09 -7.38 -0.38
CA PHE A 48 6.04 -7.69 -1.36
C PHE A 48 5.37 -6.43 -1.90
N LEU A 49 4.92 -5.50 -1.03
CA LEU A 49 4.36 -4.22 -1.49
C LEU A 49 5.36 -3.39 -2.32
N ARG A 50 6.62 -3.36 -1.89
CA ARG A 50 7.68 -2.64 -2.61
C ARG A 50 8.02 -3.25 -3.96
N CYS A 51 7.85 -4.56 -4.13
CA CYS A 51 7.98 -5.20 -5.43
C CYS A 51 6.80 -4.85 -6.37
N ILE A 52 5.58 -4.70 -5.84
CA ILE A 52 4.40 -4.34 -6.64
C ILE A 52 4.56 -2.95 -7.27
N ASN A 53 5.03 -1.96 -6.52
CA ASN A 53 5.24 -0.60 -7.06
C ASN A 53 6.66 -0.37 -7.61
N LEU A 54 7.47 -1.42 -7.72
CA LEU A 54 8.85 -1.38 -8.23
C LEU A 54 9.82 -0.47 -7.44
N LEU A 55 9.56 -0.20 -6.16
CA LEU A 55 10.58 0.34 -5.25
C LEU A 55 11.68 -0.69 -5.01
N GLU A 56 11.28 -1.99 -5.01
CA GLU A 56 12.18 -3.12 -5.10
C GLU A 56 11.93 -3.86 -6.41
N THR A 57 12.97 -4.16 -7.17
CA THR A 57 12.84 -4.95 -8.38
C THR A 57 12.64 -6.43 -8.00
N PRO A 58 11.55 -7.09 -8.42
CA PRO A 58 11.37 -8.52 -8.19
C PRO A 58 12.43 -9.33 -8.96
N SER A 59 12.89 -10.43 -8.36
CA SER A 59 13.88 -11.31 -8.99
C SER A 59 13.27 -12.15 -10.11
N SER A 60 12.00 -12.57 -9.95
CA SER A 60 11.20 -13.20 -11.00
C SER A 60 9.70 -13.01 -10.72
N GLY A 61 8.86 -13.49 -11.62
CA GLY A 61 7.41 -13.30 -11.55
C GLY A 61 6.97 -12.02 -12.23
N ASP A 62 5.67 -11.78 -12.28
CA ASP A 62 5.06 -10.70 -13.03
C ASP A 62 4.12 -9.87 -12.16
N VAL A 63 4.04 -8.58 -12.47
CA VAL A 63 3.06 -7.64 -11.91
C VAL A 63 2.29 -7.01 -13.06
N LEU A 64 0.97 -7.08 -12.99
CA LEU A 64 0.06 -6.45 -13.95
C LEU A 64 -0.84 -5.46 -13.21
N VAL A 65 -0.99 -4.29 -13.78
CA VAL A 65 -1.91 -3.26 -13.27
C VAL A 65 -2.96 -3.00 -14.34
N HIS A 66 -4.22 -3.28 -14.03
CA HIS A 66 -5.33 -3.21 -14.96
C HIS A 66 -5.07 -3.97 -16.27
N GLY A 67 -4.52 -5.18 -16.14
CA GLY A 67 -4.14 -6.04 -17.27
C GLY A 67 -2.84 -5.63 -18.00
N GLU A 68 -2.23 -4.49 -17.67
CA GLU A 68 -0.96 -4.07 -18.24
C GLU A 68 0.22 -4.70 -17.52
N LEU A 69 0.94 -5.60 -18.21
CA LEU A 69 2.15 -6.23 -17.69
C LEU A 69 3.30 -5.22 -17.57
N ILE A 70 3.93 -5.13 -16.40
CA ILE A 70 5.19 -4.41 -16.24
C ILE A 70 6.31 -5.19 -16.92
N ARG A 71 6.82 -4.66 -18.03
CA ARG A 71 7.85 -5.33 -18.80
C ARG A 71 9.22 -5.23 -18.15
N MET A 72 9.87 -6.38 -18.00
CA MET A 72 11.17 -6.51 -17.36
C MET A 72 12.21 -7.06 -18.35
N LYS A 73 13.46 -6.60 -18.21
CA LYS A 73 14.64 -7.11 -18.91
C LYS A 73 15.64 -7.68 -17.91
N SER A 74 16.53 -8.55 -18.37
CA SER A 74 17.66 -9.04 -17.58
C SER A 74 18.97 -8.54 -18.16
N SER A 75 19.88 -8.12 -17.28
CA SER A 75 21.26 -7.80 -17.66
C SER A 75 22.03 -9.09 -18.02
N LYS A 76 23.24 -8.94 -18.61
CA LYS A 76 24.15 -10.08 -18.86
C LYS A 76 24.57 -10.80 -17.56
N LEU A 77 24.49 -10.12 -16.42
CA LEU A 77 24.78 -10.66 -15.08
C LEU A 77 23.55 -11.27 -14.40
N GLY A 78 22.39 -11.35 -15.07
CA GLY A 78 21.15 -11.90 -14.54
C GLY A 78 20.32 -10.91 -13.68
N GLU A 79 20.79 -9.68 -13.51
CA GLU A 79 20.02 -8.67 -12.78
C GLU A 79 18.80 -8.23 -13.58
N ARG A 80 17.63 -8.21 -12.93
CA ARG A 80 16.36 -7.82 -13.54
C ARG A 80 16.11 -6.33 -13.33
N PHE A 81 15.60 -5.66 -14.37
CA PHE A 81 15.24 -4.24 -14.30
C PHE A 81 14.08 -3.93 -15.27
N PRO A 82 13.30 -2.85 -15.03
CA PRO A 82 12.23 -2.46 -15.92
C PRO A 82 12.74 -2.11 -17.33
N GLU A 83 12.01 -2.56 -18.35
CA GLU A 83 12.34 -2.28 -19.74
C GLU A 83 12.18 -0.80 -20.11
N SER A 84 11.17 -0.13 -19.55
CA SER A 84 10.81 1.26 -19.85
C SER A 84 10.57 2.05 -18.55
N ARG A 85 11.38 3.11 -18.37
CA ARG A 85 11.18 4.06 -17.27
C ARG A 85 9.83 4.78 -17.38
N GLN A 86 9.40 5.13 -18.59
CA GLN A 86 8.09 5.77 -18.80
C GLN A 86 6.92 4.88 -18.39
N GLN A 87 7.01 3.55 -18.66
CA GLN A 87 6.01 2.61 -18.20
C GLN A 87 5.95 2.57 -16.68
N VAL A 88 7.11 2.53 -16.01
CA VAL A 88 7.19 2.52 -14.53
C VAL A 88 6.57 3.78 -13.94
N GLU A 89 6.90 4.95 -14.47
CA GLU A 89 6.36 6.23 -14.02
C GLU A 89 4.83 6.28 -14.16
N ARG A 90 4.29 5.84 -15.31
CA ARG A 90 2.85 5.75 -15.55
C ARG A 90 2.18 4.75 -14.60
N ILE A 91 2.76 3.57 -14.37
CA ILE A 91 2.19 2.57 -13.47
C ILE A 91 2.25 3.06 -12.03
N ARG A 92 3.34 3.70 -11.60
CA ARG A 92 3.44 4.26 -10.25
C ARG A 92 2.42 5.36 -9.96
N SER A 93 1.97 6.11 -10.96
CA SER A 93 0.88 7.08 -10.77
C SER A 93 -0.48 6.41 -10.53
N ARG A 94 -0.63 5.13 -10.92
CA ARG A 94 -1.82 4.30 -10.68
C ARG A 94 -1.74 3.50 -9.37
N LEU A 95 -0.54 3.38 -8.78
CA LEU A 95 -0.24 2.64 -7.56
C LEU A 95 0.32 3.59 -6.50
N ALA A 96 -0.54 4.23 -5.71
CA ALA A 96 -0.05 5.10 -4.64
C ALA A 96 0.38 4.28 -3.42
N MET A 97 1.48 4.67 -2.79
CA MET A 97 2.00 4.01 -1.59
C MET A 97 2.05 4.95 -0.40
N VAL A 98 1.54 4.48 0.73
CA VAL A 98 1.58 5.11 2.04
C VAL A 98 2.53 4.29 2.91
N PHE A 99 3.55 4.94 3.47
CA PHE A 99 4.63 4.29 4.22
C PHE A 99 4.43 4.43 5.73
N GLN A 100 5.07 3.56 6.47
CA GLN A 100 5.16 3.61 7.93
C GLN A 100 5.75 4.95 8.43
N SER A 101 6.78 5.47 7.76
CA SER A 101 7.53 6.67 8.17
C SER A 101 6.99 7.98 7.56
N PHE A 102 5.71 8.02 7.12
CA PHE A 102 5.01 9.16 6.51
C PHE A 102 5.66 9.70 5.22
N ASN A 103 6.98 9.87 5.17
CA ASN A 103 7.80 10.32 4.04
C ASN A 103 7.31 11.67 3.44
N LEU A 104 6.86 12.59 4.30
CA LEU A 104 6.55 13.94 3.88
C LEU A 104 7.84 14.74 3.64
N TRP A 105 7.81 15.61 2.64
CA TRP A 105 8.90 16.56 2.39
C TRP A 105 8.88 17.65 3.48
N SER A 106 9.86 17.64 4.37
CA SER A 106 9.92 18.50 5.55
C SER A 106 10.02 19.99 5.24
N HIS A 107 10.55 20.37 4.08
CA HIS A 107 10.70 21.73 3.58
C HIS A 107 9.44 22.26 2.84
N MET A 108 8.40 21.46 2.72
CA MET A 108 7.13 21.79 2.09
C MET A 108 6.01 21.81 3.12
N THR A 109 5.01 22.69 2.94
CA THR A 109 3.79 22.66 3.74
C THR A 109 2.98 21.40 3.44
N VAL A 110 1.93 21.13 4.24
CA VAL A 110 0.99 20.03 4.00
C VAL A 110 0.36 20.15 2.61
N LEU A 111 -0.15 21.34 2.26
CA LEU A 111 -0.73 21.58 0.94
C LEU A 111 0.29 21.33 -0.19
N GLN A 112 1.50 21.86 -0.04
CA GLN A 112 2.57 21.65 -1.03
C GLN A 112 2.90 20.16 -1.21
N ASN A 113 2.97 19.39 -0.11
CA ASN A 113 3.16 17.94 -0.19
C ASN A 113 2.07 17.23 -0.99
N VAL A 114 0.82 17.69 -0.90
CA VAL A 114 -0.30 17.05 -1.60
C VAL A 114 -0.33 17.43 -3.09
N ILE A 115 -0.01 18.68 -3.45
CA ILE A 115 -0.11 19.15 -4.83
C ILE A 115 1.13 18.88 -5.69
N GLU A 116 2.27 18.50 -5.10
CA GLU A 116 3.54 18.41 -5.82
C GLU A 116 3.49 17.38 -6.96
N VAL A 117 3.04 16.16 -6.70
CA VAL A 117 2.95 15.12 -7.73
C VAL A 117 1.89 15.45 -8.80
N PRO A 118 0.67 15.89 -8.48
CA PRO A 118 -0.29 16.38 -9.45
C PRO A 118 0.28 17.42 -10.41
N ILE A 119 1.01 18.41 -9.91
CA ILE A 119 1.57 19.49 -10.74
C ILE A 119 2.79 19.00 -11.54
N GLN A 120 3.77 18.39 -10.85
CA GLN A 120 5.06 18.07 -11.47
C GLN A 120 5.01 16.84 -12.37
N VAL A 121 4.24 15.82 -12.01
CA VAL A 121 4.19 14.55 -12.73
C VAL A 121 2.97 14.48 -13.67
N LEU A 122 1.77 14.76 -13.14
CA LEU A 122 0.53 14.64 -13.91
C LEU A 122 0.24 15.90 -14.76
N LYS A 123 1.01 16.99 -14.57
CA LYS A 123 0.85 18.26 -15.30
C LYS A 123 -0.53 18.91 -15.14
N ILE A 124 -1.17 18.66 -14.00
CA ILE A 124 -2.44 19.28 -13.65
C ILE A 124 -2.21 20.77 -13.38
N PRO A 125 -3.07 21.67 -13.87
CA PRO A 125 -2.99 23.09 -13.59
C PRO A 125 -3.00 23.36 -12.08
N ARG A 126 -2.13 24.29 -11.62
CA ARG A 126 -1.94 24.57 -10.18
C ARG A 126 -3.24 24.87 -9.44
N ALA A 127 -4.15 25.64 -10.05
CA ALA A 127 -5.44 25.98 -9.43
C ALA A 127 -6.31 24.75 -9.17
N GLU A 128 -6.41 23.86 -10.15
CA GLU A 128 -7.15 22.60 -10.06
C GLU A 128 -6.50 21.64 -9.03
N ALA A 129 -5.16 21.55 -9.01
CA ALA A 129 -4.44 20.74 -8.04
C ALA A 129 -4.68 21.24 -6.60
N ILE A 130 -4.73 22.57 -6.37
CA ILE A 130 -5.02 23.16 -5.07
C ILE A 130 -6.46 22.85 -4.64
N GLU A 131 -7.44 23.06 -5.50
CA GLU A 131 -8.85 22.78 -5.20
C GLU A 131 -9.05 21.30 -4.81
N LYS A 132 -8.49 20.38 -5.59
CA LYS A 132 -8.52 18.94 -5.26
C LYS A 132 -7.82 18.63 -3.95
N ALA A 133 -6.66 19.22 -3.70
CA ALA A 133 -5.90 19.01 -2.48
C ALA A 133 -6.66 19.52 -1.24
N GLU A 134 -7.30 20.69 -1.32
CA GLU A 134 -8.11 21.24 -0.23
C GLU A 134 -9.29 20.32 0.10
N MET A 135 -10.01 19.80 -0.90
CA MET A 135 -11.05 18.78 -0.69
C MET A 135 -10.51 17.53 0.03
N LEU A 136 -9.36 17.03 -0.39
CA LEU A 136 -8.72 15.88 0.24
C LEU A 136 -8.27 16.17 1.67
N LEU A 137 -7.74 17.36 1.94
CA LEU A 137 -7.36 17.79 3.28
C LEU A 137 -8.56 17.97 4.20
N HIS A 138 -9.69 18.46 3.71
CA HIS A 138 -10.96 18.44 4.45
C HIS A 138 -11.37 17.02 4.83
N ARG A 139 -11.29 16.09 3.88
CA ARG A 139 -11.65 14.68 4.06
C ARG A 139 -10.82 13.96 5.11
N VAL A 140 -9.53 14.27 5.23
CA VAL A 140 -8.64 13.70 6.25
C VAL A 140 -8.55 14.57 7.53
N GLY A 141 -9.36 15.65 7.63
CA GLY A 141 -9.42 16.53 8.81
C GLY A 141 -8.16 17.38 9.01
N LEU A 142 -7.52 17.81 7.92
CA LEU A 142 -6.26 18.59 7.97
C LEU A 142 -6.34 19.94 7.23
N TYR A 143 -7.53 20.37 6.80
CA TYR A 143 -7.67 21.62 6.04
C TYR A 143 -7.10 22.82 6.79
N GLU A 144 -7.39 22.98 8.09
CA GLU A 144 -6.89 24.06 8.93
C GLU A 144 -5.37 23.99 9.18
N ARG A 145 -4.73 22.88 8.81
CA ARG A 145 -3.29 22.64 8.92
C ARG A 145 -2.56 22.65 7.59
N ARG A 146 -3.23 23.05 6.48
CA ARG A 146 -2.68 22.99 5.12
C ARG A 146 -1.38 23.80 4.93
N ASP A 147 -1.23 24.89 5.68
CA ASP A 147 -0.06 25.78 5.62
C ASP A 147 1.03 25.41 6.63
N TYR A 148 0.81 24.37 7.45
CA TYR A 148 1.79 23.88 8.42
C TYR A 148 2.84 23.01 7.75
N TYR A 149 4.05 23.02 8.32
CA TYR A 149 5.11 22.09 7.93
C TYR A 149 4.99 20.77 8.69
N PRO A 150 5.46 19.64 8.13
CA PRO A 150 5.36 18.32 8.77
C PRO A 150 5.88 18.29 10.22
N GLY A 151 6.95 19.00 10.53
CA GLY A 151 7.51 19.06 11.89
C GLY A 151 6.59 19.68 12.95
N HIS A 152 5.50 20.36 12.55
CA HIS A 152 4.51 20.95 13.45
C HIS A 152 3.23 20.09 13.57
N LEU A 153 3.25 18.87 13.05
CA LEU A 153 2.13 17.94 13.05
C LEU A 153 2.41 16.74 13.95
N SER A 154 1.37 16.23 14.61
CA SER A 154 1.47 14.92 15.29
C SER A 154 1.71 13.79 14.27
N GLY A 155 2.18 12.62 14.72
CA GLY A 155 2.38 11.45 13.85
C GLY A 155 1.11 11.07 13.08
N GLY A 156 -0.05 11.03 13.76
CA GLY A 156 -1.34 10.75 13.11
C GLY A 156 -1.73 11.81 12.07
N GLN A 157 -1.44 13.10 12.33
CA GLN A 157 -1.65 14.16 11.35
C GLN A 157 -0.71 14.01 10.14
N GLN A 158 0.56 13.69 10.35
CA GLN A 158 1.51 13.43 9.27
C GLN A 158 1.07 12.24 8.40
N GLN A 159 0.59 11.16 9.03
CA GLN A 159 0.10 10.00 8.28
C GLN A 159 -1.16 10.32 7.47
N ARG A 160 -2.10 11.08 8.04
CA ARG A 160 -3.29 11.54 7.30
C ARG A 160 -2.92 12.46 6.13
N ALA A 161 -1.90 13.31 6.28
CA ALA A 161 -1.35 14.11 5.18
C ALA A 161 -0.71 13.22 4.09
N ALA A 162 0.01 12.16 4.47
CA ALA A 162 0.57 11.19 3.53
C ALA A 162 -0.53 10.44 2.76
N ILE A 163 -1.64 10.10 3.43
CA ILE A 163 -2.83 9.52 2.77
C ILE A 163 -3.45 10.51 1.78
N ALA A 164 -3.63 11.79 2.16
CA ALA A 164 -4.15 12.82 1.27
C ALA A 164 -3.24 13.01 0.03
N ARG A 165 -1.92 13.01 0.20
CA ARG A 165 -0.95 13.04 -0.89
C ARG A 165 -1.09 11.84 -1.82
N ALA A 166 -1.27 10.64 -1.27
CA ALA A 166 -1.49 9.42 -2.05
C ALA A 166 -2.80 9.48 -2.86
N LEU A 167 -3.86 10.04 -2.29
CA LEU A 167 -5.16 10.22 -2.96
C LEU A 167 -5.14 11.27 -4.07
N ALA A 168 -4.23 12.25 -4.00
CA ALA A 168 -4.19 13.37 -4.94
C ALA A 168 -3.93 12.94 -6.39
N VAL A 169 -3.28 11.80 -6.62
CA VAL A 169 -3.03 11.24 -7.95
C VAL A 169 -4.17 10.36 -8.47
N ASP A 170 -5.25 10.21 -7.71
CA ASP A 170 -6.41 9.34 -7.99
C ASP A 170 -6.01 7.90 -8.38
N PRO A 171 -5.31 7.19 -7.47
CA PRO A 171 -4.76 5.89 -7.76
C PRO A 171 -5.83 4.82 -7.94
N GLU A 172 -5.56 3.83 -8.77
CA GLU A 172 -6.40 2.63 -8.93
C GLU A 172 -6.24 1.66 -7.76
N VAL A 173 -5.03 1.59 -7.19
CA VAL A 173 -4.72 0.78 -6.00
C VAL A 173 -3.90 1.60 -5.01
N MET A 174 -4.27 1.55 -3.75
CA MET A 174 -3.49 2.10 -2.65
C MET A 174 -2.77 0.99 -1.89
N LEU A 175 -1.47 1.17 -1.72
CA LEU A 175 -0.60 0.24 -1.00
C LEU A 175 -0.24 0.88 0.36
N PHE A 176 -0.57 0.23 1.46
CA PHE A 176 -0.27 0.69 2.81
C PHE A 176 0.76 -0.22 3.47
N ASP A 177 1.95 0.30 3.76
CA ASP A 177 3.03 -0.43 4.42
C ASP A 177 3.08 -0.04 5.90
N GLU A 178 2.38 -0.80 6.75
CA GLU A 178 2.28 -0.60 8.20
C GLU A 178 1.93 0.84 8.61
N PRO A 179 0.81 1.40 8.15
CA PRO A 179 0.50 2.82 8.26
C PRO A 179 0.33 3.35 9.68
N THR A 180 0.20 2.48 10.68
CA THR A 180 -0.02 2.85 12.09
C THR A 180 1.17 2.52 13.00
N SER A 181 2.15 1.73 12.52
CA SER A 181 3.21 1.19 13.38
C SER A 181 4.18 2.23 13.97
N ALA A 182 4.24 3.45 13.40
CA ALA A 182 5.04 4.56 13.90
C ALA A 182 4.24 5.57 14.74
N LEU A 183 3.01 5.22 15.12
CA LEU A 183 2.10 6.11 15.85
C LEU A 183 1.96 5.71 17.32
N ASP A 184 1.73 6.71 18.16
CA ASP A 184 1.24 6.47 19.51
C ASP A 184 -0.15 5.80 19.47
N PRO A 185 -0.46 4.87 20.38
CA PRO A 185 -1.71 4.11 20.36
C PRO A 185 -2.98 4.99 20.29
N GLU A 186 -2.97 6.15 20.93
CA GLU A 186 -4.10 7.10 20.91
C GLU A 186 -4.36 7.73 19.52
N LEU A 187 -3.35 7.76 18.64
CA LEU A 187 -3.46 8.34 17.30
C LEU A 187 -3.82 7.30 16.22
N VAL A 188 -3.71 6.01 16.53
CA VAL A 188 -4.00 4.91 15.59
C VAL A 188 -5.44 4.97 15.08
N GLY A 189 -6.38 5.21 15.98
CA GLY A 189 -7.82 5.23 15.68
C GLY A 189 -8.20 6.23 14.58
N GLU A 190 -7.60 7.42 14.57
CA GLU A 190 -7.87 8.46 13.57
C GLU A 190 -7.42 8.05 12.17
N VAL A 191 -6.25 7.40 12.04
CA VAL A 191 -5.73 6.90 10.76
C VAL A 191 -6.57 5.73 10.26
N LEU A 192 -6.91 4.77 11.14
CA LEU A 192 -7.76 3.64 10.77
C LEU A 192 -9.15 4.10 10.34
N GLN A 193 -9.71 5.17 10.94
CA GLN A 193 -11.01 5.70 10.52
C GLN A 193 -10.94 6.26 9.09
N VAL A 194 -9.87 6.99 8.73
CA VAL A 194 -9.67 7.46 7.35
C VAL A 194 -9.61 6.26 6.39
N MET A 195 -8.86 5.20 6.75
CA MET A 195 -8.76 4.00 5.91
C MET A 195 -10.09 3.25 5.77
N ARG A 196 -10.92 3.19 6.84
CA ARG A 196 -12.29 2.62 6.76
C ARG A 196 -13.16 3.40 5.78
N ASN A 197 -13.14 4.72 5.85
CA ASN A 197 -13.90 5.57 4.94
C ASN A 197 -13.48 5.32 3.47
N LEU A 198 -12.18 5.14 3.22
CA LEU A 198 -11.67 4.80 1.88
C LEU A 198 -12.16 3.42 1.39
N ALA A 199 -12.24 2.44 2.29
CA ALA A 199 -12.79 1.12 1.99
C ALA A 199 -14.29 1.20 1.64
N GLU A 200 -15.08 1.94 2.44
CA GLU A 200 -16.51 2.17 2.21
C GLU A 200 -16.80 2.89 0.89
N GLU A 201 -15.88 3.74 0.43
CA GLU A 201 -15.95 4.40 -0.88
C GLU A 201 -15.58 3.49 -2.06
N GLY A 202 -15.22 2.24 -1.80
CA GLY A 202 -14.83 1.26 -2.81
C GLY A 202 -13.43 1.47 -3.38
N ARG A 203 -12.51 2.05 -2.62
CA ARG A 203 -11.09 2.11 -3.01
C ARG A 203 -10.46 0.73 -2.91
N THR A 204 -9.68 0.35 -3.92
CA THR A 204 -8.90 -0.88 -3.89
C THR A 204 -7.65 -0.67 -3.04
N MET A 205 -7.46 -1.51 -2.02
CA MET A 205 -6.37 -1.33 -1.06
C MET A 205 -5.66 -2.66 -0.76
N LEU A 206 -4.32 -2.62 -0.73
CA LEU A 206 -3.49 -3.65 -0.12
C LEU A 206 -2.87 -3.06 1.14
N VAL A 207 -3.11 -3.69 2.29
CA VAL A 207 -2.76 -3.14 3.60
C VAL A 207 -1.90 -4.13 4.37
N VAL A 208 -0.60 -3.87 4.48
CA VAL A 208 0.25 -4.55 5.47
C VAL A 208 -0.05 -3.92 6.81
N THR A 209 -0.52 -4.72 7.77
CA THR A 209 -0.94 -4.20 9.08
C THR A 209 -0.73 -5.20 10.21
N HIS A 210 -0.59 -4.67 11.42
CA HIS A 210 -0.66 -5.38 12.69
C HIS A 210 -2.00 -5.12 13.42
N GLU A 211 -2.89 -4.32 12.82
CA GLU A 211 -4.21 -4.00 13.37
C GLU A 211 -5.21 -5.11 13.00
N MET A 212 -5.32 -6.13 13.87
CA MET A 212 -6.15 -7.30 13.55
C MET A 212 -7.64 -6.98 13.47
N SER A 213 -8.13 -5.98 14.24
CA SER A 213 -9.49 -5.49 14.13
C SER A 213 -9.78 -4.90 12.74
N PHE A 214 -8.84 -4.12 12.17
CA PHE A 214 -8.97 -3.61 10.83
C PHE A 214 -8.97 -4.76 9.80
N ALA A 215 -8.03 -5.69 9.91
CA ALA A 215 -7.94 -6.83 9.00
C ALA A 215 -9.22 -7.69 9.02
N ARG A 216 -9.83 -7.90 10.20
CA ARG A 216 -11.04 -8.70 10.35
C ARG A 216 -12.33 -7.98 9.91
N ASP A 217 -12.44 -6.67 10.24
CA ASP A 217 -13.72 -5.96 10.17
C ASP A 217 -13.87 -5.12 8.88
N VAL A 218 -12.76 -4.75 8.23
CA VAL A 218 -12.74 -3.87 7.05
C VAL A 218 -12.32 -4.59 5.77
N SER A 219 -11.43 -5.58 5.87
CA SER A 219 -10.96 -6.29 4.68
C SER A 219 -12.02 -7.27 4.17
N ASN A 220 -12.03 -7.48 2.85
CA ASN A 220 -12.80 -8.56 2.24
C ASN A 220 -11.96 -9.82 2.00
N ARG A 221 -10.63 -9.71 2.14
CA ARG A 221 -9.70 -10.83 2.11
C ARG A 221 -8.49 -10.58 3.01
N VAL A 222 -8.04 -11.61 3.70
CA VAL A 222 -6.81 -11.60 4.50
C VAL A 222 -5.84 -12.63 3.93
N MET A 223 -4.58 -12.25 3.82
CA MET A 223 -3.47 -13.08 3.40
C MET A 223 -2.44 -13.15 4.53
N PHE A 224 -2.20 -14.34 5.07
CA PHE A 224 -1.17 -14.58 6.09
C PHE A 224 0.13 -15.03 5.42
N LEU A 225 1.17 -14.19 5.54
CA LEU A 225 2.51 -14.48 5.04
C LEU A 225 3.38 -15.08 6.15
N HIS A 226 4.02 -16.19 5.82
CA HIS A 226 5.03 -16.83 6.66
C HIS A 226 6.25 -17.24 5.82
N GLN A 227 7.45 -16.83 6.23
CA GLN A 227 8.73 -17.18 5.58
C GLN A 227 8.75 -16.97 4.05
N GLY A 228 8.12 -15.88 3.58
CA GLY A 228 8.09 -15.52 2.16
C GLY A 228 7.04 -16.23 1.32
N MET A 229 6.14 -16.99 1.91
CA MET A 229 5.04 -17.69 1.25
C MET A 229 3.69 -17.26 1.82
N VAL A 230 2.65 -17.43 1.02
CA VAL A 230 1.26 -17.37 1.50
C VAL A 230 0.95 -18.68 2.20
N GLU A 231 0.83 -18.64 3.51
CA GLU A 231 0.55 -19.82 4.35
C GLU A 231 -0.95 -20.09 4.41
N GLU A 232 -1.75 -19.03 4.51
CA GLU A 232 -3.20 -19.12 4.52
C GLU A 232 -3.82 -17.84 3.99
N GLU A 233 -4.91 -17.93 3.23
CA GLU A 233 -5.68 -16.79 2.78
C GLU A 233 -7.18 -17.13 2.71
N GLY A 234 -8.03 -16.11 2.84
CA GLY A 234 -9.47 -16.30 2.75
C GLY A 234 -10.30 -15.14 3.28
N ASP A 235 -11.58 -15.39 3.44
CA ASP A 235 -12.51 -14.49 4.10
C ASP A 235 -12.05 -14.21 5.52
N PRO A 236 -12.00 -12.93 5.96
CA PRO A 236 -11.50 -12.57 7.28
C PRO A 236 -12.23 -13.28 8.41
N LYS A 237 -13.56 -13.34 8.36
CA LYS A 237 -14.37 -13.91 9.45
C LYS A 237 -14.13 -15.40 9.60
N GLU A 238 -14.05 -16.12 8.47
CA GLU A 238 -13.75 -17.56 8.48
C GLU A 238 -12.32 -17.81 8.93
N LEU A 239 -11.37 -17.05 8.42
CA LEU A 239 -9.94 -17.24 8.66
C LEU A 239 -9.57 -16.99 10.12
N PHE A 240 -10.14 -15.95 10.75
CA PHE A 240 -9.92 -15.67 12.17
C PHE A 240 -10.71 -16.61 13.12
N ALA A 241 -11.89 -17.10 12.70
CA ALA A 241 -12.69 -18.00 13.53
C ALA A 241 -12.19 -19.46 13.48
N ASN A 242 -11.74 -19.93 12.32
CA ASN A 242 -11.37 -21.32 12.05
C ASN A 242 -10.03 -21.40 11.30
N PRO A 243 -8.91 -20.93 11.87
CA PRO A 243 -7.61 -20.99 11.22
C PRO A 243 -7.21 -22.46 10.97
N LYS A 244 -6.77 -22.77 9.75
CA LYS A 244 -6.37 -24.13 9.33
C LYS A 244 -4.89 -24.37 9.64
N SER A 245 -4.04 -23.38 9.34
CA SER A 245 -2.61 -23.48 9.58
C SER A 245 -2.27 -23.39 11.08
N GLU A 246 -1.46 -24.32 11.57
CA GLU A 246 -0.93 -24.28 12.93
C GLU A 246 -0.07 -23.02 13.18
N ARG A 247 0.61 -22.53 12.14
CA ARG A 247 1.39 -21.29 12.21
C ARG A 247 0.50 -20.08 12.38
N PHE A 248 -0.62 -20.05 11.68
CA PHE A 248 -1.57 -18.96 11.82
C PHE A 248 -2.28 -18.98 13.19
N LYS A 249 -2.64 -20.16 13.72
CA LYS A 249 -3.15 -20.32 15.09
C LYS A 249 -2.17 -19.76 16.12
N GLN A 250 -0.88 -20.12 16.02
CA GLN A 250 0.18 -19.62 16.90
C GLN A 250 0.33 -18.09 16.78
N PHE A 251 0.28 -17.55 15.56
CA PHE A 251 0.37 -16.13 15.31
C PHE A 251 -0.79 -15.38 15.97
N ILE A 252 -2.04 -15.82 15.77
CA ILE A 252 -3.22 -15.20 16.40
C ILE A 252 -3.11 -15.27 17.92
N SER A 253 -2.77 -16.44 18.49
CA SER A 253 -2.65 -16.61 19.94
C SER A 253 -1.56 -15.75 20.59
N SER A 254 -0.58 -15.25 19.81
CA SER A 254 0.46 -14.35 20.31
C SER A 254 0.01 -12.88 20.35
N ILE A 255 -1.12 -12.55 19.73
CA ILE A 255 -1.65 -11.18 19.64
C ILE A 255 -2.77 -10.95 20.66
N TYR A 256 -3.52 -12.00 21.00
CA TYR A 256 -4.60 -12.01 22.00
C TYR A 256 -4.14 -12.71 23.29
#